data_0683d35e82d8398e1681b2ac92265546
#
_entry.id   0683d35e82d8398e1681b2ac92265546
#
_cell.length_a   1.000
_cell.length_b   1.000
_cell.length_c   1.000
_cell.angle_alpha   90.00
_cell.angle_beta   90.00
_cell.angle_gamma   90.00
#
_symmetry.space_group_name_H-M   'P 1'
#
loop_
_entity.id
_entity.type
_entity.pdbx_description
1 polymer ?
#
loop_
_entity_poly.entity_id
_entity_poly.type
_entity_poly.pdbx_seq_one_letter_code
_entity_poly.pdbx_strand_id
1 'polypeptide(L)'
;MKKKINTHKAPAAIGPYSQGIETDTLIFLSGQIPLDPGTMELVTGEENQIRQVFKNIAALCEEVDLSFDHIVKLNVSLQDLGLFGLVNDIMKELFDEPFPARAALQVAKLPLDSSIEVEAI
;
A
#
# COMPACT_ATOMS: atom_id res chain seq x y z
N MET A 1 -15.51 2.16 17.83
CA MET A 1 -16.35 2.10 16.62
C MET A 1 -15.47 2.11 15.39
N LYS A 2 -15.84 1.37 14.36
CA LYS A 2 -15.06 1.35 13.12
C LYS A 2 -15.88 1.88 11.95
N LYS A 3 -15.21 2.64 11.08
CA LYS A 3 -15.80 3.20 9.86
C LYS A 3 -15.04 2.68 8.65
N LYS A 4 -15.78 2.30 7.63
CA LYS A 4 -15.21 1.83 6.38
C LYS A 4 -14.65 3.00 5.58
N ILE A 5 -13.46 2.83 5.02
CA ILE A 5 -12.89 3.72 4.01
C ILE A 5 -13.16 3.10 2.65
N ASN A 6 -13.67 3.89 1.72
CA ASN A 6 -13.97 3.43 0.37
C ASN A 6 -13.74 4.56 -0.64
N THR A 7 -12.97 4.28 -1.69
CA THR A 7 -12.69 5.25 -2.74
C THR A 7 -12.51 4.54 -4.09
N HIS A 8 -12.93 5.20 -5.17
CA HIS A 8 -12.70 4.72 -6.53
C HIS A 8 -11.26 4.93 -6.99
N LYS A 9 -10.47 5.71 -6.26
CA LYS A 9 -9.08 6.02 -6.60
C LYS A 9 -8.09 4.96 -6.13
N ALA A 10 -8.57 3.95 -5.42
CA ALA A 10 -7.80 2.76 -5.06
C ALA A 10 -8.56 1.52 -5.52
N PRO A 11 -7.88 0.37 -5.68
CA PRO A 11 -8.53 -0.85 -6.13
C PRO A 11 -9.71 -1.24 -5.24
N ALA A 12 -10.83 -1.61 -5.87
CA ALA A 12 -12.03 -2.02 -5.15
C ALA A 12 -11.75 -3.26 -4.30
N ALA A 13 -12.39 -3.33 -3.14
CA ALA A 13 -12.32 -4.52 -2.30
C ALA A 13 -13.15 -5.64 -2.94
N ILE A 14 -12.48 -6.72 -3.33
CA ILE A 14 -13.10 -7.89 -3.93
C ILE A 14 -13.08 -8.99 -2.88
N GLY A 15 -14.17 -9.15 -2.14
CA GLY A 15 -14.27 -10.13 -1.08
C GLY A 15 -14.73 -9.50 0.24
N PRO A 16 -14.72 -10.28 1.33
CA PRO A 16 -15.25 -9.83 2.62
C PRO A 16 -14.23 -8.99 3.39
N TYR A 17 -13.81 -7.85 2.82
CA TYR A 17 -12.93 -6.91 3.51
C TYR A 17 -13.21 -5.49 3.02
N SER A 18 -12.70 -4.51 3.76
CA SER A 18 -12.76 -3.09 3.41
C SER A 18 -11.40 -2.62 2.91
N GLN A 19 -11.37 -1.61 2.06
CA GLN A 19 -10.10 -0.99 1.62
C GLN A 19 -9.32 -0.45 2.82
N GLY A 20 -10.02 0.07 3.81
CA GLY A 20 -9.43 0.53 5.05
C GLY A 20 -10.50 0.67 6.12
N ILE A 21 -10.05 0.73 7.35
CA ILE A 21 -10.91 0.90 8.53
C ILE A 21 -10.36 2.04 9.37
N GLU A 22 -11.25 2.97 9.71
CA GLU A 22 -10.95 4.08 10.62
C GLU A 22 -11.49 3.74 12.00
N THR A 23 -10.63 3.81 13.01
CA THR A 23 -11.01 3.71 14.42
C THR A 23 -10.92 5.10 15.05
N ASP A 24 -11.12 5.21 16.35
CA ASP A 24 -11.06 6.52 17.04
C ASP A 24 -9.65 7.14 17.00
N THR A 25 -8.61 6.33 16.92
CA THR A 25 -7.23 6.82 17.01
C THR A 25 -6.33 6.41 15.86
N LEU A 26 -6.65 5.34 15.15
CA LEU A 26 -5.80 4.78 14.10
C LEU A 26 -6.62 4.42 12.87
N ILE A 27 -5.92 4.38 11.74
CA ILE A 27 -6.47 3.93 10.48
C ILE A 27 -5.65 2.73 10.01
N PHE A 28 -6.35 1.66 9.64
CA PHE A 28 -5.74 0.44 9.13
C PHE A 28 -6.10 0.29 7.66
N LEU A 29 -5.09 0.20 6.81
CA LEU A 29 -5.30 -0.01 5.39
C LEU A 29 -5.05 -1.47 5.04
N SER A 30 -5.94 -2.05 4.24
CA SER A 30 -5.74 -3.38 3.69
C SER A 30 -4.51 -3.40 2.79
N GLY A 31 -3.89 -4.56 2.67
CA GLY A 31 -2.72 -4.74 1.80
C GLY A 31 -3.04 -4.32 0.37
N GLN A 32 -2.16 -3.49 -0.20
CA GLN A 32 -2.29 -3.02 -1.56
C GLN A 32 -1.31 -3.77 -2.45
N ILE A 33 -1.82 -4.40 -3.49
CA ILE A 33 -1.02 -4.93 -4.59
C ILE A 33 -1.08 -3.93 -5.75
N PRO A 34 -0.17 -4.02 -6.73
CA PRO A 34 -0.02 -2.96 -7.74
C PRO A 34 -1.08 -3.01 -8.85
N LEU A 35 -2.36 -2.97 -8.46
CA LEU A 35 -3.47 -2.88 -9.39
C LEU A 35 -3.74 -1.44 -9.77
N ASP A 36 -3.98 -1.21 -11.05
CA ASP A 36 -4.57 0.04 -11.50
C ASP A 36 -6.03 0.04 -11.07
N PRO A 37 -6.50 1.06 -10.33
CA PRO A 37 -7.88 1.04 -9.81
C PRO A 37 -8.95 1.15 -10.91
N GLY A 38 -8.61 1.68 -12.07
CA GLY A 38 -9.55 1.81 -13.17
C GLY A 38 -9.77 0.52 -13.94
N THR A 39 -8.70 -0.25 -14.17
CA THR A 39 -8.74 -1.50 -14.95
C THR A 39 -8.80 -2.74 -14.08
N MET A 40 -8.35 -2.65 -12.82
CA MET A 40 -8.18 -3.76 -11.90
C MET A 40 -7.17 -4.80 -12.42
N GLU A 41 -6.22 -4.34 -13.22
CA GLU A 41 -5.12 -5.17 -13.74
C GLU A 41 -3.80 -4.73 -13.11
N LEU A 42 -2.88 -5.69 -12.95
CA LEU A 42 -1.53 -5.38 -12.48
C LEU A 42 -0.81 -4.49 -13.49
N VAL A 43 -0.17 -3.43 -12.99
CA VAL A 43 0.75 -2.67 -13.83
C VAL A 43 2.00 -3.50 -14.09
N THR A 44 2.71 -3.24 -15.19
CA THR A 44 3.90 -3.99 -15.57
C THR A 44 5.18 -3.27 -15.16
N GLY A 45 6.20 -4.06 -14.80
CA GLY A 45 7.50 -3.53 -14.41
C GLY A 45 7.61 -3.34 -12.90
N GLU A 46 8.78 -3.73 -12.36
CA GLU A 46 8.99 -3.74 -10.91
C GLU A 46 8.90 -2.35 -10.29
N GLU A 47 9.52 -1.36 -10.90
CA GLU A 47 9.43 0.01 -10.40
C GLU A 47 8.00 0.53 -10.47
N ASN A 48 7.31 0.30 -11.57
CA ASN A 48 5.92 0.72 -11.73
C ASN A 48 5.01 0.05 -10.72
N GLN A 49 5.25 -1.21 -10.40
CA GLN A 49 4.48 -1.93 -9.40
C GLN A 49 4.66 -1.31 -8.02
N ILE A 50 5.88 -1.01 -7.63
CA ILE A 50 6.15 -0.37 -6.33
C ILE A 50 5.47 0.99 -6.27
N ARG A 51 5.61 1.80 -7.31
CA ARG A 51 4.98 3.12 -7.36
C ARG A 51 3.46 3.05 -7.32
N GLN A 52 2.87 2.06 -8.01
CA GLN A 52 1.42 1.90 -8.02
C GLN A 52 0.87 1.54 -6.64
N VAL A 53 1.56 0.68 -5.90
CA VAL A 53 1.16 0.33 -4.54
C VAL A 53 1.10 1.58 -3.67
N PHE A 54 2.13 2.42 -3.70
CA PHE A 54 2.13 3.65 -2.90
C PHE A 54 1.12 4.67 -3.41
N LYS A 55 0.86 4.72 -4.70
CA LYS A 55 -0.21 5.56 -5.26
C LYS A 55 -1.58 5.14 -4.72
N ASN A 56 -1.82 3.83 -4.63
CA ASN A 56 -3.06 3.31 -4.08
C ASN A 56 -3.19 3.65 -2.59
N ILE A 57 -2.10 3.52 -1.83
CA ILE A 57 -2.07 3.91 -0.42
C ILE A 57 -2.33 5.41 -0.27
N ALA A 58 -1.71 6.24 -1.10
CA ALA A 58 -1.94 7.69 -1.07
C ALA A 58 -3.41 8.04 -1.31
N ALA A 59 -4.07 7.34 -2.23
CA ALA A 59 -5.49 7.57 -2.51
C ALA A 59 -6.37 7.24 -1.31
N LEU A 60 -6.04 6.18 -0.57
CA LEU A 60 -6.77 5.83 0.64
C LEU A 60 -6.54 6.84 1.77
N CYS A 61 -5.32 7.33 1.92
CA CYS A 61 -5.02 8.40 2.87
C CYS A 61 -5.81 9.67 2.53
N GLU A 62 -5.83 10.03 1.25
CA GLU A 62 -6.52 11.22 0.77
C GLU A 62 -8.02 11.18 1.05
N GLU A 63 -8.63 9.99 0.98
CA GLU A 63 -10.06 9.82 1.24
C GLU A 63 -10.45 10.22 2.66
N VAL A 64 -9.51 10.18 3.60
CA VAL A 64 -9.71 10.57 5.00
C VAL A 64 -8.91 11.83 5.37
N ASP A 65 -8.55 12.64 4.37
CA ASP A 65 -7.85 13.91 4.52
C ASP A 65 -6.47 13.77 5.19
N LEU A 66 -5.77 12.67 4.92
CA LEU A 66 -4.44 12.40 5.42
C LEU A 66 -3.45 12.25 4.26
N SER A 67 -2.18 12.14 4.59
CA SER A 67 -1.08 11.96 3.64
C SER A 67 -0.08 10.92 4.17
N PHE A 68 0.98 10.69 3.40
CA PHE A 68 2.07 9.81 3.83
C PHE A 68 2.68 10.21 5.17
N ASP A 69 2.64 11.50 5.51
CA ASP A 69 3.19 11.99 6.79
C ASP A 69 2.47 11.41 8.01
N HIS A 70 1.28 10.89 7.83
CA HIS A 70 0.49 10.30 8.91
C HIS A 70 0.68 8.79 9.04
N ILE A 71 1.40 8.16 8.11
CA ILE A 71 1.66 6.72 8.17
C ILE A 71 2.69 6.44 9.26
N VAL A 72 2.35 5.56 10.18
CA VAL A 72 3.22 5.20 11.30
C VAL A 72 3.88 3.84 11.14
N LYS A 73 3.30 2.97 10.32
CA LYS A 73 3.82 1.61 10.09
C LYS A 73 3.55 1.14 8.69
N LEU A 74 4.55 0.53 8.07
CA LEU A 74 4.42 -0.20 6.80
C LEU A 74 4.86 -1.64 7.01
N ASN A 75 4.08 -2.57 6.47
CA ASN A 75 4.48 -3.97 6.32
C ASN A 75 4.63 -4.24 4.82
N VAL A 76 5.86 -4.49 4.40
CA VAL A 76 6.19 -4.69 2.99
C VAL A 76 6.48 -6.16 2.75
N SER A 77 5.72 -6.78 1.85
CA SER A 77 5.95 -8.15 1.42
C SER A 77 6.43 -8.16 -0.02
N LEU A 78 7.53 -8.84 -0.29
CA LEU A 78 8.16 -8.92 -1.61
C LEU A 78 8.30 -10.38 -2.01
N GLN A 79 8.12 -10.70 -3.28
CA GLN A 79 8.44 -12.03 -3.80
C GLN A 79 9.95 -12.24 -3.93
N ASP A 80 10.71 -11.15 -4.02
CA ASP A 80 12.17 -11.16 -4.10
C ASP A 80 12.73 -10.01 -3.29
N LEU A 81 13.46 -10.31 -2.21
CA LEU A 81 14.11 -9.27 -1.40
C LEU A 81 15.17 -8.49 -2.16
N GLY A 82 15.57 -8.95 -3.35
CA GLY A 82 16.42 -8.16 -4.25
C GLY A 82 15.81 -6.83 -4.64
N LEU A 83 14.49 -6.66 -4.52
CA LEU A 83 13.79 -5.40 -4.77
C LEU A 83 13.89 -4.40 -3.61
N PHE A 84 14.45 -4.80 -2.49
CA PHE A 84 14.48 -3.97 -1.27
C PHE A 84 15.15 -2.61 -1.50
N GLY A 85 16.26 -2.60 -2.25
CA GLY A 85 16.95 -1.35 -2.58
C GLY A 85 16.08 -0.39 -3.39
N LEU A 86 15.34 -0.91 -4.36
CA LEU A 86 14.43 -0.10 -5.19
C LEU A 86 13.27 0.44 -4.35
N VAL A 87 12.71 -0.37 -3.46
CA VAL A 87 11.67 0.09 -2.52
C VAL A 87 12.20 1.23 -1.67
N ASN A 88 13.42 1.11 -1.14
CA ASN A 88 14.03 2.16 -0.33
C ASN A 88 14.19 3.46 -1.12
N ASP A 89 14.66 3.37 -2.35
CA ASP A 89 14.86 4.56 -3.19
C ASP A 89 13.53 5.28 -3.46
N ILE A 90 12.49 4.52 -3.76
CA ILE A 90 11.16 5.08 -4.02
C ILE A 90 10.58 5.68 -2.73
N MET A 91 10.74 5.01 -1.60
CA MET A 91 10.27 5.55 -0.32
C MET A 91 10.97 6.85 0.05
N LYS A 92 12.26 6.99 -0.26
CA LYS A 92 12.99 8.25 -0.02
C LYS A 92 12.42 9.40 -0.84
N GLU A 93 11.90 9.13 -2.03
CA GLU A 93 11.25 10.15 -2.85
C GLU A 93 9.88 10.54 -2.31
N LEU A 94 9.11 9.57 -1.80
CA LEU A 94 7.70 9.75 -1.47
C LEU A 94 7.45 10.17 -0.02
N PHE A 95 8.34 9.79 0.89
CA PHE A 95 8.17 10.03 2.33
C PHE A 95 9.20 11.03 2.83
N ASP A 96 8.80 11.83 3.81
CA ASP A 96 9.69 12.70 4.55
C ASP A 96 10.03 12.09 5.92
N GLU A 97 11.16 12.51 6.49
CA GLU A 97 11.50 12.11 7.86
C GLU A 97 10.56 12.79 8.86
N PRO A 98 10.17 12.11 9.93
CA PRO A 98 10.58 10.74 10.29
C PRO A 98 9.85 9.70 9.45
N PHE A 99 10.60 8.74 8.93
CA PHE A 99 10.03 7.64 8.16
C PHE A 99 9.15 6.76 9.05
N PRO A 100 8.11 6.10 8.49
CA PRO A 100 7.32 5.16 9.27
C PRO A 100 8.17 3.97 9.74
N ALA A 101 7.76 3.36 10.85
CA ALA A 101 8.30 2.06 11.22
C ALA A 101 7.99 1.05 10.12
N ARG A 102 8.86 0.07 9.88
CA ARG A 102 8.68 -0.84 8.76
C ARG A 102 9.18 -2.25 9.05
N ALA A 103 8.46 -3.25 8.56
CA ALA A 103 8.96 -4.61 8.38
C ALA A 103 8.95 -4.91 6.89
N ALA A 104 9.98 -5.61 6.40
CA ALA A 104 10.06 -6.06 5.01
C ALA A 104 10.45 -7.54 5.01
N LEU A 105 9.66 -8.35 4.30
CA LEU A 105 9.79 -9.79 4.26
C LEU A 105 9.77 -10.28 2.81
N GLN A 106 10.49 -11.37 2.55
CA GLN A 106 10.27 -12.15 1.35
C GLN A 106 9.20 -13.20 1.65
N VAL A 107 8.21 -13.31 0.79
CA VAL A 107 7.12 -14.27 0.93
C VAL A 107 7.13 -15.25 -0.23
N ALA A 108 6.49 -16.41 -0.02
CA ALA A 108 6.46 -17.46 -1.03
C ALA A 108 5.68 -17.03 -2.28
N LYS A 109 4.56 -16.31 -2.09
CA LYS A 109 3.69 -15.87 -3.17
C LYS A 109 2.86 -14.68 -2.74
N LEU A 110 2.50 -13.84 -3.72
CA LEU A 110 1.57 -12.73 -3.54
C LEU A 110 0.39 -12.89 -4.49
N PRO A 111 -0.77 -12.28 -4.17
CA PRO A 111 -1.93 -12.34 -5.06
C PRO A 111 -1.60 -11.87 -6.46
N LEU A 112 -2.14 -12.57 -7.47
CA LEU A 112 -1.95 -12.29 -8.88
C LEU A 112 -0.47 -12.27 -9.31
N ASP A 113 0.39 -12.92 -8.52
CA ASP A 113 1.83 -12.98 -8.80
C ASP A 113 2.49 -11.60 -8.81
N SER A 114 1.95 -10.66 -8.04
CA SER A 114 2.52 -9.33 -7.92
C SER A 114 3.89 -9.40 -7.23
N SER A 115 4.76 -8.45 -7.53
CA SER A 115 6.10 -8.42 -6.94
C SER A 115 6.11 -7.85 -5.53
N ILE A 116 5.09 -7.09 -5.16
CA ILE A 116 5.02 -6.37 -3.88
C ILE A 116 3.58 -6.28 -3.38
N GLU A 117 3.44 -6.34 -2.05
CA GLU A 117 2.23 -5.96 -1.34
C GLU A 117 2.62 -5.13 -0.13
N VAL A 118 1.88 -4.06 0.14
CA VAL A 118 2.14 -3.19 1.30
C VAL A 118 0.85 -2.93 2.04
N GLU A 119 0.89 -3.15 3.35
CA GLU A 119 -0.17 -2.69 4.25
C GLU A 119 0.36 -1.58 5.15
N ALA A 120 -0.53 -0.68 5.56
CA ALA A 120 -0.16 0.51 6.30
C ALA A 120 -1.08 0.76 7.50
N ILE A 121 -0.52 1.37 8.52
CA ILE A 121 -1.26 1.91 9.65
C ILE A 121 -0.95 3.40 9.74
#